data_1b9ec3067d4915d0f1957f1751582d1e
#
_entry.id   1b9ec3067d4915d0f1957f1751582d1e
#
_cell.length_a   1.000
_cell.length_b   1.000
_cell.length_c   1.000
_cell.angle_alpha   90.00
_cell.angle_beta   90.00
_cell.angle_gamma   90.00
#
_symmetry.space_group_name_H-M   'P 1'
#
loop_
_entity.id
_entity.type
_entity.pdbx_description
1 polymer ?
#
loop_
_entity_poly.entity_id
_entity_poly.type
_entity_poly.pdbx_seq_one_letter_code
_entity_poly.pdbx_strand_id
1 'polypeptide(L)'
;MNIKLIESLACISKIIDMINPRLNLHHVRTAFIAWHLARESRFTPAQCRKTLLAALLHDIGGLNEESRLQPLSYYDNELNNHAAVGAELLASVPLLNPLSPIVRYHHTHWDNGKGDRVNGEKVPKESHVVYLADRLDVLIAHYRSSDIISVKDEIINIIVGGEHILYNPEFINAFRKIAKCEHFWLKIKSTEFDDYIQDIPRIHNDSISLHNFRDIATMLAFIIDGFSQNGVQHSLVVGRISGFLAREMGISSVQCLKIEIGGLLHNLTSLALCAAPAHTGEVNAVWDELYPIEAIRDIACWCQIQKQIQKTVMVKAVHPPEVRILKDSIWLASLLQGVTLSSEFKARVGETAEIAPELADIVRQNSGALLQIFQESVKERLALVQRINQLSPS
;
A
#
# COMPACT_ATOMS: atom_id res chain seq x y z
N MET A 1 -5.42 -11.76 -18.51
CA MET A 1 -5.81 -10.62 -17.66
C MET A 1 -4.61 -9.71 -17.54
N ASN A 2 -4.75 -8.44 -17.83
CA ASN A 2 -3.63 -7.51 -17.95
C ASN A 2 -3.71 -6.46 -16.84
N ILE A 3 -3.00 -6.69 -15.72
CA ILE A 3 -2.91 -5.75 -14.62
C ILE A 3 -1.64 -4.91 -14.81
N LYS A 4 -1.78 -3.61 -14.94
CA LYS A 4 -0.65 -2.69 -15.15
C LYS A 4 -0.01 -2.35 -13.81
N LEU A 5 1.29 -2.65 -13.64
CA LEU A 5 1.98 -2.50 -12.36
C LEU A 5 1.99 -1.05 -11.86
N ILE A 6 2.41 -0.10 -12.71
CA ILE A 6 2.53 1.30 -12.31
C ILE A 6 1.16 1.86 -11.92
N GLU A 7 0.12 1.61 -12.73
CA GLU A 7 -1.25 2.05 -12.44
C GLU A 7 -1.75 1.45 -11.12
N SER A 8 -1.51 0.15 -10.90
CA SER A 8 -1.93 -0.52 -9.67
C SER A 8 -1.24 0.04 -8.43
N LEU A 9 0.08 0.25 -8.49
CA LEU A 9 0.81 0.82 -7.36
C LEU A 9 0.45 2.29 -7.12
N ALA A 10 0.16 3.04 -8.16
CA ALA A 10 -0.30 4.42 -8.04
C ALA A 10 -1.70 4.50 -7.39
N CYS A 11 -2.66 3.63 -7.78
CA CYS A 11 -3.95 3.52 -7.09
C CYS A 11 -3.78 3.12 -5.61
N ILE A 12 -2.91 2.16 -5.32
CA ILE A 12 -2.59 1.73 -3.95
C ILE A 12 -2.01 2.90 -3.14
N SER A 13 -1.04 3.63 -3.70
CA SER A 13 -0.43 4.80 -3.06
C SER A 13 -1.47 5.87 -2.73
N LYS A 14 -2.40 6.12 -3.64
CA LYS A 14 -3.51 7.06 -3.42
C LYS A 14 -4.42 6.62 -2.28
N ILE A 15 -4.76 5.32 -2.20
CA ILE A 15 -5.54 4.78 -1.09
C ILE A 15 -4.78 4.95 0.24
N ILE A 16 -3.47 4.71 0.23
CA ILE A 16 -2.62 4.92 1.41
C ILE A 16 -2.60 6.40 1.83
N ASP A 17 -2.56 7.33 0.88
CA ASP A 17 -2.62 8.77 1.16
C ASP A 17 -3.96 9.21 1.77
N MET A 18 -5.07 8.47 1.53
CA MET A 18 -6.38 8.76 2.12
C MET A 18 -6.42 8.64 3.65
N ILE A 19 -5.42 8.05 4.28
CA ILE A 19 -5.31 7.94 5.74
C ILE A 19 -5.29 9.33 6.40
N ASN A 20 -4.70 10.33 5.73
CA ASN A 20 -4.71 11.69 6.24
C ASN A 20 -4.76 12.72 5.10
N PRO A 21 -5.63 13.73 5.19
CA PRO A 21 -5.74 14.78 4.16
C PRO A 21 -4.45 15.56 3.89
N ARG A 22 -3.50 15.56 4.83
CA ARG A 22 -2.18 16.19 4.64
C ARG A 22 -1.33 15.46 3.60
N LEU A 23 -1.54 14.15 3.45
CA LEU A 23 -0.83 13.30 2.50
C LEU A 23 -1.34 13.48 1.05
N ASN A 24 -2.55 13.91 0.85
CA ASN A 24 -3.25 14.05 -0.43
C ASN A 24 -2.33 14.02 -1.68
N LEU A 25 -2.26 12.88 -2.35
CA LEU A 25 -1.39 12.60 -3.51
C LEU A 25 0.13 12.75 -3.25
N HIS A 26 0.60 12.73 -1.99
CA HIS A 26 2.00 12.87 -1.63
C HIS A 26 2.89 11.87 -2.37
N HIS A 27 2.57 10.58 -2.26
CA HIS A 27 3.36 9.53 -2.91
C HIS A 27 3.40 9.68 -4.43
N VAL A 28 2.29 10.06 -5.06
CA VAL A 28 2.21 10.24 -6.51
C VAL A 28 3.00 11.46 -6.96
N ARG A 29 2.93 12.59 -6.22
CA ARG A 29 3.74 13.78 -6.52
C ARG A 29 5.22 13.52 -6.30
N THR A 30 5.58 12.85 -5.21
CA THR A 30 6.96 12.42 -4.96
C THR A 30 7.48 11.54 -6.09
N ALA A 31 6.67 10.60 -6.58
CA ALA A 31 7.04 9.74 -7.71
C ALA A 31 7.20 10.53 -9.02
N PHE A 32 6.34 11.51 -9.28
CA PHE A 32 6.46 12.41 -10.42
C PHE A 32 7.77 13.22 -10.36
N ILE A 33 8.07 13.82 -9.23
CA ILE A 33 9.30 14.59 -9.01
C ILE A 33 10.54 13.67 -9.19
N ALA A 34 10.53 12.51 -8.54
CA ALA A 34 11.61 11.53 -8.59
C ALA A 34 11.87 11.03 -10.01
N TRP A 35 10.81 10.82 -10.80
CA TRP A 35 10.92 10.46 -12.22
C TRP A 35 11.64 11.54 -13.04
N HIS A 36 11.26 12.81 -12.87
CA HIS A 36 11.91 13.92 -13.58
C HIS A 36 13.37 14.08 -13.17
N LEU A 37 13.68 13.99 -11.88
CA LEU A 37 15.05 14.02 -11.37
C LEU A 37 15.90 12.87 -11.92
N ALA A 38 15.40 11.65 -11.90
CA ALA A 38 16.11 10.47 -12.41
C ALA A 38 16.44 10.61 -13.92
N ARG A 39 15.48 11.08 -14.72
CA ARG A 39 15.69 11.33 -16.15
C ARG A 39 16.74 12.39 -16.41
N GLU A 40 16.65 13.51 -15.71
CA GLU A 40 17.61 14.61 -15.87
C GLU A 40 19.01 14.21 -15.37
N SER A 41 19.10 13.32 -14.38
CA SER A 41 20.34 12.70 -13.89
C SER A 41 20.85 11.59 -14.81
N ARG A 42 20.25 11.38 -15.98
CA ARG A 42 20.66 10.39 -16.98
C ARG A 42 20.66 8.96 -16.45
N PHE A 43 19.75 8.63 -15.55
CA PHE A 43 19.53 7.24 -15.16
C PHE A 43 19.07 6.40 -16.34
N THR A 44 19.47 5.13 -16.34
CA THR A 44 18.95 4.18 -17.33
C THR A 44 17.43 4.04 -17.20
N PRO A 45 16.70 3.63 -18.26
CA PRO A 45 15.25 3.41 -18.16
C PRO A 45 14.85 2.47 -17.00
N ALA A 46 15.65 1.45 -16.72
CA ALA A 46 15.42 0.53 -15.60
C ALA A 46 15.58 1.23 -14.25
N GLN A 47 16.57 2.10 -14.09
CA GLN A 47 16.76 2.90 -12.89
C GLN A 47 15.64 3.93 -12.72
N CYS A 48 15.27 4.67 -13.77
CA CYS A 48 14.13 5.59 -13.72
C CYS A 48 12.85 4.88 -13.26
N ARG A 49 12.60 3.67 -13.80
CA ARG A 49 11.45 2.85 -13.40
C ARG A 49 11.52 2.44 -11.93
N LYS A 50 12.68 1.96 -11.46
CA LYS A 50 12.85 1.60 -10.04
C LYS A 50 12.66 2.80 -9.12
N THR A 51 13.21 3.95 -9.48
CA THR A 51 13.06 5.22 -8.74
C THR A 51 11.57 5.60 -8.62
N LEU A 52 10.83 5.56 -9.74
CA LEU A 52 9.40 5.83 -9.77
C LEU A 52 8.62 4.91 -8.83
N LEU A 53 8.82 3.58 -8.98
CA LEU A 53 8.11 2.58 -8.17
C LEU A 53 8.47 2.68 -6.68
N ALA A 54 9.74 2.94 -6.37
CA ALA A 54 10.18 3.15 -4.99
C ALA A 54 9.55 4.41 -4.39
N ALA A 55 9.47 5.51 -5.14
CA ALA A 55 8.85 6.74 -4.70
C ALA A 55 7.33 6.60 -4.47
N LEU A 56 6.63 5.77 -5.27
CA LEU A 56 5.22 5.44 -5.02
C LEU A 56 4.99 4.71 -3.68
N LEU A 57 6.03 4.05 -3.15
CA LEU A 57 5.92 3.16 -1.99
C LEU A 57 6.88 3.52 -0.85
N HIS A 58 7.54 4.69 -0.90
CA HIS A 58 8.66 5.01 0.01
C HIS A 58 8.24 5.00 1.49
N ASP A 59 7.05 5.48 1.81
CA ASP A 59 6.51 5.55 3.16
C ASP A 59 5.53 4.40 3.52
N ILE A 60 5.52 3.31 2.72
CA ILE A 60 4.60 2.18 2.95
C ILE A 60 4.77 1.53 4.33
N GLY A 61 5.92 1.73 4.98
CA GLY A 61 6.23 1.21 6.31
C GLY A 61 5.64 2.01 7.47
N GLY A 62 5.01 3.15 7.23
CA GLY A 62 4.25 3.88 8.24
C GLY A 62 2.97 3.10 8.59
N LEU A 63 3.02 2.25 9.64
CA LEU A 63 1.94 1.33 10.01
C LEU A 63 0.88 1.93 10.93
N ASN A 64 1.01 3.20 11.33
CA ASN A 64 0.02 3.94 12.10
C ASN A 64 0.03 5.41 11.68
N GLU A 65 -0.97 6.18 12.13
CA GLU A 65 -1.11 7.59 11.74
C GLU A 65 0.11 8.42 12.15
N GLU A 66 0.63 8.23 13.36
CA GLU A 66 1.78 8.96 13.87
C GLU A 66 3.02 8.73 13.01
N SER A 67 3.39 7.47 12.74
CA SER A 67 4.55 7.12 11.91
C SER A 67 4.43 7.57 10.46
N ARG A 68 3.21 7.82 9.95
CA ARG A 68 2.97 8.37 8.61
C ARG A 68 3.03 9.89 8.55
N LEU A 69 2.71 10.58 9.63
CA LEU A 69 2.74 12.05 9.67
C LEU A 69 4.10 12.60 10.02
N GLN A 70 4.94 11.83 10.72
CA GLN A 70 6.31 12.22 11.07
C GLN A 70 7.15 12.65 9.86
N PRO A 71 7.15 11.91 8.72
CA PRO A 71 7.91 12.27 7.52
C PRO A 71 7.50 13.61 6.91
N LEU A 72 6.30 14.12 7.18
CA LEU A 72 5.83 15.43 6.73
C LEU A 72 6.46 16.60 7.50
N SER A 73 7.24 16.33 8.55
CA SER A 73 8.08 17.35 9.18
C SER A 73 9.23 17.71 8.25
N TYR A 74 9.43 19.02 8.01
CA TYR A 74 10.56 19.48 7.19
C TYR A 74 11.93 19.14 7.80
N TYR A 75 12.00 19.05 9.14
CA TYR A 75 13.18 18.61 9.86
C TYR A 75 13.07 17.14 10.19
N ASP A 76 13.83 16.31 9.47
CA ASP A 76 13.95 14.87 9.67
C ASP A 76 14.84 14.59 10.89
N ASN A 77 14.31 14.84 12.07
CA ASN A 77 15.11 14.88 13.31
C ASN A 77 15.19 13.55 14.05
N GLU A 78 14.52 12.48 13.61
CA GLU A 78 14.55 11.21 14.34
C GLU A 78 14.54 9.98 13.44
N LEU A 79 15.20 8.94 13.93
CA LEU A 79 15.30 7.56 13.45
C LEU A 79 13.94 7.00 12.98
N ASN A 80 13.58 7.32 11.76
CA ASN A 80 12.32 6.89 11.18
C ASN A 80 12.38 5.40 10.82
N ASN A 81 11.84 4.58 11.70
CA ASN A 81 11.75 3.14 11.50
C ASN A 81 10.92 2.77 10.25
N HIS A 82 10.05 3.67 9.73
CA HIS A 82 9.20 3.38 8.59
C HIS A 82 9.97 2.98 7.32
N ALA A 83 11.15 3.56 7.08
CA ALA A 83 11.99 3.19 5.93
C ALA A 83 12.47 1.73 6.02
N ALA A 84 12.88 1.30 7.23
CA ALA A 84 13.29 -0.08 7.46
C ALA A 84 12.10 -1.05 7.41
N VAL A 85 10.97 -0.67 7.98
CA VAL A 85 9.71 -1.44 7.94
C VAL A 85 9.22 -1.57 6.49
N GLY A 86 9.20 -0.46 5.74
CA GLY A 86 8.82 -0.45 4.33
C GLY A 86 9.71 -1.36 3.48
N ALA A 87 11.02 -1.32 3.72
CA ALA A 87 11.96 -2.21 3.05
C ALA A 87 11.66 -3.70 3.33
N GLU A 88 11.33 -4.06 4.58
CA GLU A 88 10.97 -5.42 4.96
C GLU A 88 9.66 -5.88 4.33
N LEU A 89 8.65 -4.99 4.27
CA LEU A 89 7.39 -5.26 3.59
C LEU A 89 7.61 -5.51 2.09
N LEU A 90 8.39 -4.66 1.42
CA LEU A 90 8.71 -4.82 0.00
C LEU A 90 9.52 -6.08 -0.27
N ALA A 91 10.45 -6.45 0.63
CA ALA A 91 11.24 -7.68 0.52
C ALA A 91 10.37 -8.94 0.60
N SER A 92 9.22 -8.88 1.26
CA SER A 92 8.29 -10.01 1.36
C SER A 92 7.55 -10.31 0.04
N VAL A 93 7.55 -9.37 -0.91
CA VAL A 93 6.90 -9.51 -2.23
C VAL A 93 7.97 -9.65 -3.31
N PRO A 94 8.15 -10.83 -3.94
CA PRO A 94 9.23 -11.07 -4.90
C PRO A 94 9.33 -10.02 -6.01
N LEU A 95 8.19 -9.54 -6.53
CA LEU A 95 8.13 -8.51 -7.56
C LEU A 95 8.66 -7.14 -7.07
N LEU A 96 8.46 -6.82 -5.81
CA LEU A 96 8.81 -5.53 -5.21
C LEU A 96 10.15 -5.57 -4.46
N ASN A 97 10.70 -6.76 -4.18
CA ASN A 97 11.96 -6.93 -3.47
C ASN A 97 13.13 -6.06 -4.03
N PRO A 98 13.28 -5.87 -5.36
CA PRO A 98 14.31 -4.98 -5.90
C PRO A 98 14.20 -3.51 -5.48
N LEU A 99 13.06 -3.09 -4.91
CA LEU A 99 12.82 -1.73 -4.40
C LEU A 99 13.21 -1.59 -2.91
N SER A 100 13.29 -2.71 -2.19
CA SER A 100 13.58 -2.75 -0.75
C SER A 100 14.81 -1.93 -0.36
N PRO A 101 16.01 -2.08 -0.99
CA PRO A 101 17.17 -1.28 -0.63
C PRO A 101 17.00 0.21 -0.93
N ILE A 102 16.20 0.56 -1.96
CA ILE A 102 15.95 1.97 -2.29
C ILE A 102 15.11 2.61 -1.18
N VAL A 103 14.07 1.94 -0.74
CA VAL A 103 13.19 2.41 0.34
C VAL A 103 13.91 2.39 1.69
N ARG A 104 14.74 1.38 1.97
CA ARG A 104 15.51 1.31 3.22
C ARG A 104 16.35 2.56 3.48
N TYR A 105 16.94 3.13 2.43
CA TYR A 105 17.90 4.21 2.53
C TYR A 105 17.37 5.56 2.04
N HIS A 106 16.06 5.72 1.85
CA HIS A 106 15.52 6.95 1.26
C HIS A 106 15.62 8.20 2.18
N HIS A 107 15.94 8.03 3.45
CA HIS A 107 16.26 9.15 4.38
C HIS A 107 17.76 9.34 4.61
N THR A 108 18.62 8.69 3.83
CA THR A 108 20.05 8.84 3.99
C THR A 108 20.53 10.19 3.45
N HIS A 109 21.03 11.03 4.33
CA HIS A 109 21.68 12.29 3.95
C HIS A 109 22.96 12.04 3.16
N TRP A 110 23.32 12.95 2.27
CA TRP A 110 24.54 12.83 1.48
C TRP A 110 25.83 13.03 2.31
N ASP A 111 25.80 13.92 3.29
CA ASP A 111 26.90 14.24 4.23
C ASP A 111 28.27 14.27 3.54
N ASN A 112 28.44 15.17 2.57
CA ASN A 112 29.69 15.37 1.83
C ASN A 112 30.24 14.05 1.20
N GLY A 113 29.34 13.16 0.80
CA GLY A 113 29.69 11.87 0.18
C GLY A 113 29.76 10.70 1.15
N LYS A 114 29.68 10.89 2.46
CA LYS A 114 29.65 9.78 3.42
C LYS A 114 28.38 8.94 3.28
N GLY A 115 27.26 9.56 2.90
CA GLY A 115 25.99 8.90 2.65
C GLY A 115 25.97 7.98 1.42
N ASP A 116 27.06 7.87 0.65
CA ASP A 116 27.19 6.83 -0.39
C ASP A 116 27.23 5.41 0.21
N ARG A 117 27.52 5.30 1.51
CA ARG A 117 27.55 4.03 2.26
C ARG A 117 26.96 4.19 3.66
N VAL A 118 26.22 3.17 4.09
CA VAL A 118 25.71 3.03 5.46
C VAL A 118 26.14 1.66 5.97
N ASN A 119 26.86 1.60 7.08
CA ASN A 119 27.41 0.35 7.67
C ASN A 119 28.21 -0.52 6.66
N GLY A 120 28.89 0.12 5.72
CA GLY A 120 29.67 -0.56 4.67
C GLY A 120 28.89 -0.97 3.42
N GLU A 121 27.57 -0.96 3.47
CA GLU A 121 26.70 -1.22 2.33
C GLU A 121 26.54 0.04 1.46
N LYS A 122 26.54 -0.16 0.15
CA LYS A 122 26.37 0.94 -0.81
C LYS A 122 24.91 1.37 -0.84
N VAL A 123 24.66 2.66 -0.64
CA VAL A 123 23.34 3.26 -0.79
C VAL A 123 22.98 3.38 -2.29
N PRO A 124 21.82 2.89 -2.74
CA PRO A 124 21.38 3.09 -4.11
C PRO A 124 21.27 4.59 -4.44
N LYS A 125 21.73 4.99 -5.62
CA LYS A 125 21.57 6.40 -6.07
C LYS A 125 20.10 6.81 -6.12
N GLU A 126 19.24 5.86 -6.45
CA GLU A 126 17.79 6.00 -6.47
C GLU A 126 17.23 6.47 -5.11
N SER A 127 17.82 6.03 -3.98
CA SER A 127 17.42 6.45 -2.64
C SER A 127 17.60 7.96 -2.43
N HIS A 128 18.74 8.51 -2.85
CA HIS A 128 19.01 9.94 -2.75
C HIS A 128 18.10 10.78 -3.66
N VAL A 129 17.68 10.22 -4.81
CA VAL A 129 16.69 10.88 -5.68
C VAL A 129 15.31 10.89 -5.02
N VAL A 130 14.90 9.76 -4.43
CA VAL A 130 13.62 9.67 -3.69
C VAL A 130 13.63 10.64 -2.50
N TYR A 131 14.73 10.70 -1.74
CA TYR A 131 14.87 11.65 -0.62
C TYR A 131 14.67 13.12 -1.06
N LEU A 132 15.37 13.54 -2.11
CA LEU A 132 15.23 14.89 -2.63
C LEU A 132 13.80 15.17 -3.12
N ALA A 133 13.17 14.21 -3.79
CA ALA A 133 11.81 14.34 -4.30
C ALA A 133 10.79 14.45 -3.18
N ASP A 134 10.92 13.63 -2.15
CA ASP A 134 10.07 13.63 -0.97
C ASP A 134 10.19 14.98 -0.23
N ARG A 135 11.40 15.43 0.10
CA ARG A 135 11.62 16.71 0.78
C ARG A 135 11.10 17.90 -0.03
N LEU A 136 11.23 17.85 -1.36
CA LEU A 136 10.65 18.88 -2.23
C LEU A 136 9.12 18.88 -2.16
N ASP A 137 8.47 17.71 -2.17
CA ASP A 137 7.00 17.64 -2.07
C ASP A 137 6.50 18.12 -0.69
N VAL A 138 7.17 17.73 0.40
CA VAL A 138 6.87 18.20 1.76
C VAL A 138 7.01 19.71 1.85
N LEU A 139 8.06 20.29 1.26
CA LEU A 139 8.25 21.74 1.25
C LEU A 139 7.16 22.46 0.44
N ILE A 140 6.79 21.94 -0.74
CA ILE A 140 5.71 22.47 -1.58
C ILE A 140 4.38 22.44 -0.82
N ALA A 141 4.15 21.40 -0.01
CA ALA A 141 2.94 21.29 0.79
C ALA A 141 2.76 22.42 1.81
N HIS A 142 3.85 23.04 2.29
CA HIS A 142 3.79 24.23 3.16
C HIS A 142 3.27 25.46 2.41
N TYR A 143 3.45 25.52 1.09
CA TYR A 143 3.01 26.63 0.23
C TYR A 143 1.70 26.34 -0.51
N ARG A 144 0.87 25.38 -0.02
CA ARG A 144 -0.38 24.96 -0.73
C ARG A 144 -1.34 26.12 -1.01
N SER A 145 -1.44 27.08 -0.11
CA SER A 145 -2.32 28.25 -0.25
C SER A 145 -1.74 29.36 -1.14
N SER A 146 -0.45 29.28 -1.50
CA SER A 146 0.25 30.28 -2.28
C SER A 146 0.20 29.97 -3.79
N ASP A 147 0.37 30.98 -4.62
CA ASP A 147 0.68 30.76 -6.02
C ASP A 147 2.09 30.18 -6.13
N ILE A 148 2.20 28.95 -6.65
CA ILE A 148 3.46 28.20 -6.70
C ILE A 148 4.53 28.93 -7.53
N ILE A 149 4.14 29.65 -8.56
CA ILE A 149 5.06 30.40 -9.42
C ILE A 149 5.68 31.56 -8.64
N SER A 150 4.92 32.20 -7.76
CA SER A 150 5.41 33.33 -6.94
C SER A 150 6.40 32.90 -5.85
N VAL A 151 6.31 31.64 -5.38
CA VAL A 151 7.16 31.11 -4.29
C VAL A 151 8.24 30.14 -4.76
N LYS A 152 8.27 29.81 -6.04
CA LYS A 152 9.22 28.81 -6.58
C LYS A 152 10.68 29.14 -6.28
N ASP A 153 11.07 30.40 -6.36
CA ASP A 153 12.48 30.80 -6.14
C ASP A 153 12.88 30.61 -4.66
N GLU A 154 11.97 30.84 -3.73
CA GLU A 154 12.19 30.55 -2.31
C GLU A 154 12.36 29.04 -2.08
N ILE A 155 11.48 28.22 -2.68
CA ILE A 155 11.57 26.75 -2.60
C ILE A 155 12.90 26.26 -3.20
N ILE A 156 13.30 26.79 -4.36
CA ILE A 156 14.58 26.46 -4.99
C ILE A 156 15.74 26.77 -4.06
N ASN A 157 15.75 27.97 -3.45
CA ASN A 157 16.84 28.40 -2.56
C ASN A 157 16.94 27.50 -1.33
N ILE A 158 15.82 27.10 -0.72
CA ILE A 158 15.79 26.19 0.43
C ILE A 158 16.38 24.83 0.05
N ILE A 159 15.92 24.23 -1.04
CA ILE A 159 16.40 22.92 -1.49
C ILE A 159 17.88 22.96 -1.86
N VAL A 160 18.28 23.97 -2.62
CA VAL A 160 19.69 24.15 -3.01
C VAL A 160 20.60 24.41 -1.80
N GLY A 161 20.09 25.09 -0.77
CA GLY A 161 20.81 25.30 0.48
C GLY A 161 21.20 24.01 1.21
N GLY A 162 20.53 22.90 0.94
CA GLY A 162 20.86 21.57 1.45
C GLY A 162 21.90 20.79 0.63
N GLU A 163 22.45 21.39 -0.45
CA GLU A 163 23.47 20.74 -1.28
C GLU A 163 24.71 20.36 -0.45
N HIS A 164 25.30 19.21 -0.75
CA HIS A 164 26.41 18.58 -0.06
C HIS A 164 26.09 17.96 1.32
N ILE A 165 25.17 18.53 2.09
CA ILE A 165 24.83 18.01 3.43
C ILE A 165 23.62 17.05 3.32
N LEU A 166 22.49 17.56 2.90
CA LEU A 166 21.27 16.75 2.75
C LEU A 166 21.26 16.02 1.42
N TYR A 167 21.61 16.71 0.35
CA TYR A 167 21.42 16.24 -1.02
C TYR A 167 22.71 16.08 -1.77
N ASN A 168 22.74 15.04 -2.62
CA ASN A 168 23.83 14.82 -3.56
C ASN A 168 23.86 15.94 -4.62
N PRO A 169 25.03 16.61 -4.84
CA PRO A 169 25.19 17.67 -5.82
C PRO A 169 24.77 17.29 -7.26
N GLU A 170 24.94 16.02 -7.64
CA GLU A 170 24.48 15.51 -8.95
C GLU A 170 22.97 15.75 -9.11
N PHE A 171 22.17 15.44 -8.07
CA PHE A 171 20.71 15.56 -8.12
C PHE A 171 20.22 17.00 -7.90
N ILE A 172 20.95 17.81 -7.15
CA ILE A 172 20.70 19.26 -7.06
C ILE A 172 20.92 19.92 -8.43
N ASN A 173 21.95 19.52 -9.18
CA ASN A 173 22.14 20.02 -10.53
C ASN A 173 21.01 19.62 -11.50
N ALA A 174 20.50 18.40 -11.35
CA ALA A 174 19.29 17.95 -12.09
C ALA A 174 18.07 18.78 -11.69
N PHE A 175 17.86 19.00 -10.37
CA PHE A 175 16.78 19.85 -9.85
C PHE A 175 16.83 21.27 -10.42
N ARG A 176 18.00 21.93 -10.38
CA ARG A 176 18.16 23.29 -10.95
C ARG A 176 17.73 23.38 -12.41
N LYS A 177 17.84 22.29 -13.18
CA LYS A 177 17.44 22.27 -14.60
C LYS A 177 15.94 22.12 -14.75
N ILE A 178 15.33 21.14 -14.05
CA ILE A 178 13.88 20.92 -14.12
C ILE A 178 13.11 22.11 -13.53
N ALA A 179 13.65 22.75 -12.47
CA ALA A 179 13.04 23.88 -11.79
C ALA A 179 12.93 25.15 -12.67
N LYS A 180 13.68 25.25 -13.78
CA LYS A 180 13.53 26.33 -14.76
C LYS A 180 12.25 26.22 -15.59
N CYS A 181 11.62 25.04 -15.64
CA CYS A 181 10.42 24.80 -16.40
C CYS A 181 9.17 25.12 -15.59
N GLU A 182 8.43 26.16 -15.95
CA GLU A 182 7.19 26.53 -15.26
C GLU A 182 6.14 25.42 -15.29
N HIS A 183 6.09 24.66 -16.39
CA HIS A 183 5.19 23.52 -16.50
C HIS A 183 5.41 22.48 -15.40
N PHE A 184 6.66 22.25 -14.97
CA PHE A 184 6.97 21.37 -13.84
C PHE A 184 6.25 21.82 -12.55
N TRP A 185 6.32 23.12 -12.23
CA TRP A 185 5.69 23.69 -11.04
C TRP A 185 4.16 23.66 -11.11
N LEU A 186 3.60 23.97 -12.27
CA LEU A 186 2.15 23.93 -12.49
C LEU A 186 1.60 22.51 -12.37
N LYS A 187 2.32 21.52 -12.88
CA LYS A 187 1.95 20.11 -12.76
C LYS A 187 1.98 19.64 -11.29
N ILE A 188 3.02 19.95 -10.54
CA ILE A 188 3.09 19.57 -9.11
C ILE A 188 1.91 20.14 -8.30
N LYS A 189 1.37 21.28 -8.71
CA LYS A 189 0.20 21.90 -8.06
C LYS A 189 -1.12 21.22 -8.41
N SER A 190 -1.17 20.38 -9.42
CA SER A 190 -2.40 19.67 -9.81
C SER A 190 -2.91 18.81 -8.66
N THR A 191 -4.23 18.76 -8.51
CA THR A 191 -4.94 17.85 -7.61
C THR A 191 -5.45 16.61 -8.35
N GLU A 192 -5.22 16.56 -9.67
CA GLU A 192 -5.70 15.47 -10.50
C GLU A 192 -4.62 14.39 -10.66
N PHE A 193 -4.95 13.20 -10.21
CA PHE A 193 -4.07 12.04 -10.29
C PHE A 193 -3.59 11.73 -11.72
N ASP A 194 -4.49 11.80 -12.69
CA ASP A 194 -4.21 11.49 -14.08
C ASP A 194 -3.16 12.43 -14.70
N ASP A 195 -3.08 13.65 -14.22
CA ASP A 195 -2.07 14.62 -14.66
C ASP A 195 -0.64 14.14 -14.41
N TYR A 196 -0.41 13.41 -13.32
CA TYR A 196 0.91 12.87 -13.00
C TYR A 196 1.24 11.62 -13.79
N ILE A 197 0.27 10.73 -13.97
CA ILE A 197 0.47 9.44 -14.64
C ILE A 197 0.62 9.58 -16.15
N GLN A 198 -0.07 10.54 -16.77
CA GLN A 198 0.02 10.77 -18.23
C GLN A 198 1.41 11.22 -18.67
N ASP A 199 2.13 11.96 -17.84
CA ASP A 199 3.49 12.44 -18.13
C ASP A 199 4.56 11.34 -17.90
N ILE A 200 4.21 10.26 -17.18
CA ILE A 200 5.06 9.09 -17.08
C ILE A 200 4.96 8.33 -18.41
N PRO A 201 6.04 8.27 -19.23
CA PRO A 201 5.96 7.62 -20.53
C PRO A 201 5.42 6.20 -20.35
N ARG A 202 4.57 5.77 -21.27
CA ARG A 202 4.06 4.38 -21.37
C ARG A 202 5.19 3.35 -21.57
N ILE A 203 6.42 3.72 -21.27
CA ILE A 203 7.62 2.91 -21.38
C ILE A 203 7.57 1.86 -20.29
N HIS A 204 7.26 0.63 -20.70
CA HIS A 204 7.27 -0.57 -19.86
C HIS A 204 6.33 -0.51 -18.64
N ASN A 205 5.08 -0.14 -18.87
CA ASN A 205 4.02 -0.44 -17.93
C ASN A 205 3.75 -1.96 -17.99
N ASP A 206 4.67 -2.72 -17.35
CA ASP A 206 4.64 -4.18 -17.40
C ASP A 206 3.33 -4.68 -16.85
N SER A 207 2.79 -5.64 -17.58
CA SER A 207 1.64 -6.39 -17.09
C SER A 207 2.10 -7.42 -16.07
N ILE A 208 1.41 -7.45 -14.96
CA ILE A 208 1.62 -8.45 -13.92
C ILE A 208 0.49 -9.48 -13.93
N SER A 209 0.79 -10.67 -13.42
CA SER A 209 -0.20 -11.72 -13.25
C SER A 209 -1.11 -11.42 -12.05
N LEU A 210 -2.28 -12.06 -12.01
CA LEU A 210 -3.15 -12.00 -10.84
C LEU A 210 -2.48 -12.59 -9.58
N HIS A 211 -1.55 -13.53 -9.72
CA HIS A 211 -0.75 -14.04 -8.61
C HIS A 211 0.20 -12.97 -8.05
N ASN A 212 0.89 -12.21 -8.92
CA ASN A 212 1.71 -11.09 -8.45
C ASN A 212 0.87 -10.04 -7.72
N PHE A 213 -0.34 -9.77 -8.22
CA PHE A 213 -1.25 -8.84 -7.56
C PHE A 213 -1.75 -9.38 -6.21
N ARG A 214 -2.01 -10.70 -6.08
CA ARG A 214 -2.33 -11.33 -4.80
C ARG A 214 -1.19 -11.16 -3.79
N ASP A 215 0.07 -11.30 -4.21
CA ASP A 215 1.23 -11.11 -3.32
C ASP A 215 1.31 -9.66 -2.81
N ILE A 216 1.02 -8.69 -3.68
CA ILE A 216 0.87 -7.27 -3.29
C ILE A 216 -0.31 -7.11 -2.32
N ALA A 217 -1.47 -7.72 -2.60
CA ALA A 217 -2.63 -7.67 -1.72
C ALA A 217 -2.35 -8.30 -0.34
N THR A 218 -1.52 -9.35 -0.29
CA THR A 218 -1.07 -9.96 0.98
C THR A 218 -0.24 -8.99 1.82
N MET A 219 0.67 -8.24 1.20
CA MET A 219 1.41 -7.17 1.87
C MET A 219 0.47 -6.07 2.36
N LEU A 220 -0.50 -5.66 1.54
CA LEU A 220 -1.51 -4.67 1.94
C LEU A 220 -2.38 -5.15 3.09
N ALA A 221 -2.77 -6.43 3.12
CA ALA A 221 -3.53 -7.01 4.22
C ALA A 221 -2.81 -6.83 5.57
N PHE A 222 -1.48 -6.97 5.58
CA PHE A 222 -0.67 -6.71 6.78
C PHE A 222 -0.77 -5.25 7.23
N ILE A 223 -0.69 -4.30 6.29
CA ILE A 223 -0.79 -2.86 6.56
C ILE A 223 -2.20 -2.50 7.05
N ILE A 224 -3.24 -2.98 6.37
CA ILE A 224 -4.66 -2.77 6.71
C ILE A 224 -4.94 -3.21 8.15
N ASP A 225 -4.46 -4.40 8.52
CA ASP A 225 -4.65 -4.93 9.86
C ASP A 225 -3.90 -4.12 10.94
N GLY A 226 -2.78 -3.48 10.59
CA GLY A 226 -2.04 -2.56 11.47
C GLY A 226 -2.85 -1.32 11.85
N PHE A 227 -3.72 -0.83 10.96
CA PHE A 227 -4.64 0.29 11.20
C PHE A 227 -5.98 -0.11 11.80
N SER A 228 -6.26 -1.40 11.94
CA SER A 228 -7.52 -1.87 12.52
C SER A 228 -7.56 -1.61 14.02
N GLN A 229 -8.57 -0.86 14.49
CA GLN A 229 -8.77 -0.54 15.90
C GLN A 229 -8.95 -1.79 16.81
N ASN A 230 -9.34 -2.92 16.23
CA ASN A 230 -9.61 -4.15 16.97
C ASN A 230 -8.38 -5.04 17.17
N GLY A 231 -7.20 -4.66 16.68
CA GLY A 231 -5.95 -5.43 16.85
C GLY A 231 -5.98 -6.83 16.26
N VAL A 232 -7.08 -7.19 15.59
CA VAL A 232 -7.34 -8.55 15.11
C VAL A 232 -6.70 -8.71 13.73
N GLN A 233 -5.75 -9.59 13.67
CA GLN A 233 -5.01 -9.97 12.48
C GLN A 233 -5.89 -10.85 11.58
N HIS A 234 -6.71 -10.22 10.75
CA HIS A 234 -7.89 -10.85 10.16
C HIS A 234 -7.77 -11.03 8.65
N SER A 235 -7.21 -10.05 7.94
CA SER A 235 -7.31 -9.99 6.48
C SER A 235 -6.59 -11.13 5.76
N LEU A 236 -5.42 -11.58 6.27
CA LEU A 236 -4.72 -12.73 5.70
C LEU A 236 -5.51 -14.03 5.86
N VAL A 237 -6.09 -14.22 7.05
CA VAL A 237 -6.94 -15.39 7.35
C VAL A 237 -8.17 -15.41 6.46
N VAL A 238 -8.88 -14.26 6.37
CA VAL A 238 -10.07 -14.13 5.52
C VAL A 238 -9.75 -14.43 4.05
N GLY A 239 -8.67 -13.88 3.52
CA GLY A 239 -8.26 -14.14 2.15
C GLY A 239 -8.05 -15.63 1.87
N ARG A 240 -7.29 -16.31 2.72
CA ARG A 240 -7.00 -17.75 2.55
C ARG A 240 -8.22 -18.64 2.74
N ILE A 241 -9.08 -18.35 3.72
CA ILE A 241 -10.37 -19.07 3.90
C ILE A 241 -11.25 -18.84 2.68
N SER A 242 -11.38 -17.62 2.18
CA SER A 242 -12.20 -17.30 1.01
C SER A 242 -11.75 -18.08 -0.23
N GLY A 243 -10.45 -18.10 -0.49
CA GLY A 243 -9.88 -18.87 -1.60
C GLY A 243 -10.06 -20.38 -1.43
N PHE A 244 -9.96 -20.88 -0.20
CA PHE A 244 -10.19 -22.29 0.10
C PHE A 244 -11.66 -22.69 -0.14
N LEU A 245 -12.61 -21.95 0.44
CA LEU A 245 -14.03 -22.23 0.28
C LEU A 245 -14.47 -22.14 -1.19
N ALA A 246 -13.96 -21.17 -1.94
CA ALA A 246 -14.22 -21.05 -3.37
C ALA A 246 -13.76 -22.30 -4.15
N ARG A 247 -12.61 -22.88 -3.82
CA ARG A 247 -12.10 -24.13 -4.44
C ARG A 247 -12.99 -25.32 -4.10
N GLU A 248 -13.39 -25.47 -2.83
CA GLU A 248 -14.26 -26.54 -2.37
C GLU A 248 -15.68 -26.48 -3.01
N MET A 249 -16.12 -25.28 -3.39
CA MET A 249 -17.36 -25.09 -4.16
C MET A 249 -17.19 -25.35 -5.66
N GLY A 250 -16.02 -25.74 -6.14
CA GLY A 250 -15.77 -26.02 -7.56
C GLY A 250 -15.71 -24.76 -8.44
N ILE A 251 -15.48 -23.59 -7.86
CA ILE A 251 -15.31 -22.33 -8.60
C ILE A 251 -13.99 -22.36 -9.40
N SER A 252 -13.95 -21.71 -10.56
CA SER A 252 -12.76 -21.70 -11.42
C SER A 252 -11.54 -21.13 -10.69
N SER A 253 -10.34 -21.62 -11.02
CA SER A 253 -9.08 -21.21 -10.35
C SER A 253 -8.83 -19.70 -10.41
N VAL A 254 -9.17 -19.05 -11.52
CA VAL A 254 -9.06 -17.58 -11.67
C VAL A 254 -10.01 -16.86 -10.72
N GLN A 255 -11.24 -17.34 -10.61
CA GLN A 255 -12.24 -16.74 -9.75
C GLN A 255 -11.92 -17.00 -8.26
N CYS A 256 -11.41 -18.19 -7.91
CA CYS A 256 -10.91 -18.49 -6.57
C CYS A 256 -9.81 -17.49 -6.14
N LEU A 257 -8.88 -17.20 -7.05
CA LEU A 257 -7.81 -16.24 -6.77
C LEU A 257 -8.34 -14.81 -6.60
N LYS A 258 -9.34 -14.41 -7.38
CA LYS A 258 -10.00 -13.10 -7.20
C LYS A 258 -10.75 -13.02 -5.87
N ILE A 259 -11.43 -14.08 -5.45
CA ILE A 259 -12.13 -14.16 -4.17
C ILE A 259 -11.12 -14.10 -3.02
N GLU A 260 -9.98 -14.79 -3.13
CA GLU A 260 -8.88 -14.71 -2.17
C GLU A 260 -8.38 -13.25 -2.02
N ILE A 261 -8.13 -12.57 -3.15
CA ILE A 261 -7.73 -11.15 -3.16
C ILE A 261 -8.81 -10.27 -2.52
N GLY A 262 -10.09 -10.52 -2.81
CA GLY A 262 -11.21 -9.83 -2.15
C GLY A 262 -11.18 -9.99 -0.64
N GLY A 263 -10.90 -11.19 -0.14
CA GLY A 263 -10.73 -11.46 1.28
C GLY A 263 -9.52 -10.76 1.90
N LEU A 264 -8.39 -10.66 1.18
CA LEU A 264 -7.21 -9.90 1.63
C LEU A 264 -7.50 -8.40 1.75
N LEU A 265 -8.30 -7.85 0.84
CA LEU A 265 -8.58 -6.42 0.76
C LEU A 265 -9.90 -5.99 1.42
N HIS A 266 -10.72 -6.93 1.94
CA HIS A 266 -12.08 -6.66 2.40
C HIS A 266 -12.18 -5.50 3.41
N ASN A 267 -11.13 -5.26 4.18
CA ASN A 267 -11.07 -4.21 5.20
C ASN A 267 -10.26 -2.97 4.76
N LEU A 268 -10.01 -2.81 3.45
CA LEU A 268 -9.20 -1.71 2.90
C LEU A 268 -9.74 -0.32 3.31
N THR A 269 -11.06 -0.21 3.49
CA THR A 269 -11.72 1.01 3.97
C THR A 269 -11.31 1.43 5.38
N SER A 270 -10.69 0.55 6.18
CA SER A 270 -10.19 0.93 7.50
C SER A 270 -9.06 1.97 7.41
N LEU A 271 -8.32 2.00 6.31
CA LEU A 271 -7.27 2.99 6.06
C LEU A 271 -7.85 4.42 5.95
N ALA A 272 -9.02 4.57 5.31
CA ALA A 272 -9.68 5.87 5.17
C ALA A 272 -10.44 6.31 6.43
N LEU A 273 -10.93 5.36 7.24
CA LEU A 273 -11.70 5.67 8.45
C LEU A 273 -10.83 6.25 9.59
N CYS A 274 -9.52 6.08 9.55
CA CYS A 274 -8.62 6.70 10.50
C CYS A 274 -8.58 8.24 10.35
N ALA A 275 -8.91 8.75 9.17
CA ALA A 275 -8.79 10.18 8.84
C ALA A 275 -10.01 11.04 9.20
N ALA A 276 -11.22 10.45 9.25
CA ALA A 276 -12.45 11.22 9.51
C ALA A 276 -13.59 10.36 10.05
N PRO A 277 -13.93 10.47 11.34
CA PRO A 277 -15.05 9.70 11.91
C PRO A 277 -16.44 10.15 11.41
N ALA A 278 -16.54 11.17 10.54
CA ALA A 278 -17.81 11.87 10.23
C ALA A 278 -18.36 11.75 8.79
N HIS A 279 -17.60 11.24 7.81
CA HIS A 279 -18.06 11.28 6.40
C HIS A 279 -18.23 9.89 5.79
N THR A 280 -19.47 9.41 5.76
CA THR A 280 -19.87 8.12 5.14
C THR A 280 -19.61 8.05 3.61
N GLY A 281 -19.36 9.19 2.95
CA GLY A 281 -19.03 9.27 1.52
C GLY A 281 -17.60 8.80 1.19
N GLU A 282 -16.64 9.02 2.09
CA GLU A 282 -15.23 8.67 1.86
C GLU A 282 -14.95 7.16 1.87
N VAL A 283 -15.78 6.39 2.57
CA VAL A 283 -15.64 4.92 2.64
C VAL A 283 -15.82 4.26 1.28
N ASN A 284 -16.67 4.80 0.41
CA ASN A 284 -16.86 4.28 -0.93
C ASN A 284 -15.73 4.71 -1.87
N ALA A 285 -15.16 5.89 -1.66
CA ALA A 285 -14.08 6.43 -2.48
C ALA A 285 -12.84 5.51 -2.54
N VAL A 286 -12.56 4.74 -1.48
CA VAL A 286 -11.45 3.76 -1.47
C VAL A 286 -11.61 2.69 -2.55
N TRP A 287 -12.83 2.20 -2.76
CA TRP A 287 -13.10 1.19 -3.79
C TRP A 287 -13.11 1.80 -5.18
N ASP A 288 -13.55 3.05 -5.30
CA ASP A 288 -13.58 3.79 -6.56
C ASP A 288 -12.15 3.95 -7.13
N GLU A 289 -11.14 4.02 -6.26
CA GLU A 289 -9.72 4.06 -6.69
C GLU A 289 -9.22 2.74 -7.32
N LEU A 290 -9.87 1.61 -7.03
CA LEU A 290 -9.52 0.33 -7.66
C LEU A 290 -10.30 0.05 -8.96
N TYR A 291 -11.40 0.78 -9.22
CA TYR A 291 -12.22 0.60 -10.42
C TYR A 291 -11.49 0.76 -11.75
N PRO A 292 -10.50 1.67 -11.90
CA PRO A 292 -9.73 1.80 -13.13
C PRO A 292 -8.97 0.53 -13.50
N ILE A 293 -8.63 -0.31 -12.52
CA ILE A 293 -7.94 -1.58 -12.77
C ILE A 293 -8.95 -2.63 -13.22
N GLU A 294 -9.23 -2.68 -14.52
CA GLU A 294 -10.28 -3.53 -15.13
C GLU A 294 -10.25 -4.98 -14.64
N ALA A 295 -9.07 -5.57 -14.48
CA ALA A 295 -8.89 -6.97 -14.10
C ALA A 295 -9.39 -7.33 -12.68
N ILE A 296 -9.52 -6.33 -11.78
CA ILE A 296 -9.94 -6.50 -10.38
C ILE A 296 -11.16 -5.66 -10.01
N ARG A 297 -11.81 -5.03 -10.96
CA ARG A 297 -13.01 -4.20 -10.75
C ARG A 297 -14.13 -4.97 -10.06
N ASP A 298 -14.32 -6.21 -10.42
CA ASP A 298 -15.29 -7.11 -9.78
C ASP A 298 -14.98 -7.34 -8.29
N ILE A 299 -13.71 -7.45 -7.92
CA ILE A 299 -13.27 -7.56 -6.51
C ILE A 299 -13.71 -6.32 -5.71
N ALA A 300 -13.48 -5.13 -6.25
CA ALA A 300 -13.91 -3.88 -5.62
C ALA A 300 -15.44 -3.88 -5.40
N CYS A 301 -16.22 -4.28 -6.41
CA CYS A 301 -17.68 -4.41 -6.30
C CYS A 301 -18.09 -5.39 -5.19
N TRP A 302 -17.46 -6.57 -5.11
CA TRP A 302 -17.81 -7.58 -4.10
C TRP A 302 -17.54 -7.08 -2.68
N CYS A 303 -16.40 -6.46 -2.46
CA CYS A 303 -16.03 -5.91 -1.16
C CYS A 303 -16.97 -4.77 -0.75
N GLN A 304 -17.34 -3.90 -1.69
CA GLN A 304 -18.29 -2.82 -1.45
C GLN A 304 -19.69 -3.38 -1.05
N ILE A 305 -20.21 -4.35 -1.79
CA ILE A 305 -21.50 -5.02 -1.48
C ILE A 305 -21.42 -5.70 -0.12
N GLN A 306 -20.34 -6.46 0.16
CA GLN A 306 -20.13 -7.15 1.42
C GLN A 306 -20.17 -6.16 2.61
N LYS A 307 -19.53 -4.99 2.49
CA LYS A 307 -19.52 -3.94 3.53
C LYS A 307 -20.91 -3.34 3.75
N GLN A 308 -21.71 -3.18 2.70
CA GLN A 308 -23.08 -2.70 2.80
C GLN A 308 -23.99 -3.70 3.54
N ILE A 309 -23.84 -5.02 3.26
CA ILE A 309 -24.60 -6.08 3.93
C ILE A 309 -24.34 -6.09 5.43
N GLN A 310 -23.07 -5.88 5.86
CA GLN A 310 -22.73 -5.83 7.28
C GLN A 310 -23.42 -4.68 8.04
N LYS A 311 -23.75 -3.59 7.36
CA LYS A 311 -24.39 -2.42 7.95
C LYS A 311 -25.93 -2.53 7.97
N THR A 312 -26.52 -3.43 7.18
CA THR A 312 -27.97 -3.49 6.99
C THR A 312 -28.53 -4.80 7.52
N VAL A 313 -29.26 -4.76 8.62
CA VAL A 313 -29.83 -5.92 9.35
C VAL A 313 -30.92 -6.66 8.55
N MET A 314 -31.38 -6.14 7.44
CA MET A 314 -32.54 -6.68 6.70
C MET A 314 -32.43 -6.49 5.20
N VAL A 315 -31.74 -7.36 4.48
CA VAL A 315 -32.06 -7.59 3.06
C VAL A 315 -31.99 -9.08 2.75
N LYS A 316 -33.13 -9.72 2.51
CA LYS A 316 -33.25 -11.04 1.86
C LYS A 316 -32.86 -10.96 0.36
N ALA A 317 -31.81 -10.23 0.01
CA ALA A 317 -31.33 -10.16 -1.36
C ALA A 317 -30.49 -11.40 -1.65
N VAL A 318 -30.70 -11.98 -2.82
CA VAL A 318 -29.82 -13.06 -3.33
C VAL A 318 -28.52 -12.38 -3.75
N HIS A 319 -27.47 -12.59 -2.98
CA HIS A 319 -26.14 -12.05 -3.29
C HIS A 319 -25.35 -13.02 -4.17
N PRO A 320 -24.41 -12.52 -5.00
CA PRO A 320 -23.48 -13.35 -5.75
C PRO A 320 -22.72 -14.34 -4.84
N PRO A 321 -22.36 -15.53 -5.31
CA PRO A 321 -21.62 -16.51 -4.52
C PRO A 321 -20.33 -15.93 -3.91
N GLU A 322 -19.63 -15.09 -4.66
CA GLU A 322 -18.38 -14.44 -4.25
C GLU A 322 -18.57 -13.58 -2.99
N VAL A 323 -19.64 -12.79 -2.97
CA VAL A 323 -19.98 -11.92 -1.82
C VAL A 323 -20.36 -12.75 -0.60
N ARG A 324 -21.09 -13.87 -0.79
CA ARG A 324 -21.45 -14.79 0.29
C ARG A 324 -20.21 -15.47 0.88
N ILE A 325 -19.31 -15.95 0.03
CA ILE A 325 -18.03 -16.54 0.46
C ILE A 325 -17.23 -15.54 1.28
N LEU A 326 -17.11 -14.30 0.82
CA LEU A 326 -16.39 -13.24 1.55
C LEU A 326 -17.02 -12.99 2.92
N LYS A 327 -18.35 -12.81 2.98
CA LYS A 327 -19.07 -12.60 4.24
C LYS A 327 -18.84 -13.75 5.23
N ASP A 328 -19.03 -14.99 4.77
CA ASP A 328 -18.93 -16.15 5.63
C ASP A 328 -17.47 -16.41 6.05
N SER A 329 -16.48 -16.10 5.20
CA SER A 329 -15.06 -16.18 5.54
C SER A 329 -14.65 -15.19 6.63
N ILE A 330 -15.19 -13.96 6.64
CA ILE A 330 -14.97 -12.96 7.68
C ILE A 330 -15.50 -13.48 9.02
N TRP A 331 -16.70 -14.03 9.01
CA TRP A 331 -17.31 -14.61 10.20
C TRP A 331 -16.55 -15.84 10.71
N LEU A 332 -16.15 -16.77 9.82
CA LEU A 332 -15.37 -17.95 10.16
C LEU A 332 -14.00 -17.59 10.75
N ALA A 333 -13.33 -16.60 10.19
CA ALA A 333 -12.05 -16.11 10.70
C ALA A 333 -12.20 -15.58 12.13
N SER A 334 -13.32 -14.92 12.46
CA SER A 334 -13.61 -14.48 13.82
C SER A 334 -13.88 -15.65 14.77
N LEU A 335 -14.62 -16.67 14.32
CA LEU A 335 -14.89 -17.88 15.13
C LEU A 335 -13.65 -18.70 15.44
N LEU A 336 -12.65 -18.71 14.56
CA LEU A 336 -11.39 -19.44 14.74
C LEU A 336 -10.48 -18.82 15.80
N GLN A 337 -10.74 -17.59 16.20
CA GLN A 337 -9.95 -16.95 17.25
C GLN A 337 -10.07 -17.69 18.58
N GLY A 338 -8.91 -18.03 19.14
CA GLY A 338 -8.82 -18.79 20.40
C GLY A 338 -9.19 -20.27 20.29
N VAL A 339 -9.48 -20.77 19.09
CA VAL A 339 -9.76 -22.20 18.86
C VAL A 339 -8.45 -22.97 18.67
N THR A 340 -8.31 -24.09 19.37
CA THR A 340 -7.13 -24.97 19.27
C THR A 340 -7.46 -26.34 18.67
N LEU A 341 -8.71 -26.78 18.75
CA LEU A 341 -9.17 -28.09 18.28
C LEU A 341 -10.25 -27.96 17.20
N SER A 342 -10.16 -28.79 16.17
CA SER A 342 -11.15 -28.83 15.08
C SER A 342 -12.55 -29.26 15.56
N SER A 343 -12.65 -30.05 16.62
CA SER A 343 -13.92 -30.42 17.25
C SER A 343 -14.63 -29.23 17.92
N GLU A 344 -13.87 -28.35 18.57
CA GLU A 344 -14.38 -27.11 19.13
C GLU A 344 -14.90 -26.18 18.05
N PHE A 345 -14.14 -26.04 16.95
CA PHE A 345 -14.58 -25.23 15.80
C PHE A 345 -15.88 -25.78 15.18
N LYS A 346 -15.98 -27.10 14.99
CA LYS A 346 -17.20 -27.76 14.53
C LYS A 346 -18.41 -27.46 15.41
N ALA A 347 -18.24 -27.51 16.73
CA ALA A 347 -19.31 -27.20 17.67
C ALA A 347 -19.78 -25.75 17.51
N ARG A 348 -18.86 -24.79 17.50
CA ARG A 348 -19.19 -23.37 17.28
C ARG A 348 -19.93 -23.10 15.97
N VAL A 349 -19.52 -23.75 14.87
CA VAL A 349 -20.20 -23.65 13.56
C VAL A 349 -21.60 -24.30 13.60
N GLY A 350 -21.77 -25.38 14.36
CA GLY A 350 -23.06 -26.08 14.47
C GLY A 350 -24.13 -25.30 15.24
N GLU A 351 -23.74 -24.40 16.11
CA GLU A 351 -24.63 -23.60 16.97
C GLU A 351 -25.20 -22.36 16.28
N THR A 352 -24.77 -22.05 15.05
CA THR A 352 -25.14 -20.79 14.38
C THR A 352 -25.84 -21.03 13.05
N ALA A 353 -26.84 -20.18 12.78
CA ALA A 353 -27.55 -20.11 11.50
C ALA A 353 -26.98 -19.04 10.53
N GLU A 354 -25.79 -18.50 10.82
CA GLU A 354 -25.24 -17.35 10.11
C GLU A 354 -24.56 -17.70 8.78
N ILE A 355 -24.15 -18.96 8.61
CA ILE A 355 -23.45 -19.43 7.42
C ILE A 355 -24.45 -19.86 6.32
N ALA A 356 -24.11 -19.59 5.08
CA ALA A 356 -24.92 -20.02 3.94
C ALA A 356 -25.04 -21.57 3.92
N PRO A 357 -26.24 -22.15 3.71
CA PRO A 357 -26.43 -23.60 3.80
C PRO A 357 -25.46 -24.41 2.93
N GLU A 358 -25.18 -23.94 1.73
CA GLU A 358 -24.25 -24.59 0.79
C GLU A 358 -22.79 -24.60 1.29
N LEU A 359 -22.41 -23.67 2.16
CA LEU A 359 -21.08 -23.61 2.77
C LEU A 359 -20.99 -24.39 4.08
N ALA A 360 -22.11 -24.57 4.77
CA ALA A 360 -22.14 -25.21 6.10
C ALA A 360 -21.57 -26.63 6.09
N ASP A 361 -21.91 -27.43 5.08
CA ASP A 361 -21.41 -28.80 4.95
C ASP A 361 -19.91 -28.83 4.59
N ILE A 362 -19.48 -27.94 3.68
CA ILE A 362 -18.07 -27.78 3.30
C ILE A 362 -17.24 -27.43 4.55
N VAL A 363 -17.68 -26.47 5.35
CA VAL A 363 -16.99 -26.03 6.57
C VAL A 363 -16.90 -27.16 7.61
N ARG A 364 -17.99 -27.90 7.83
CA ARG A 364 -17.99 -29.04 8.77
C ARG A 364 -17.05 -30.15 8.34
N GLN A 365 -17.03 -30.49 7.07
CA GLN A 365 -16.15 -31.54 6.51
C GLN A 365 -14.68 -31.11 6.54
N ASN A 366 -14.39 -29.83 6.34
CA ASN A 366 -13.03 -29.29 6.20
C ASN A 366 -12.55 -28.50 7.44
N SER A 367 -13.17 -28.70 8.60
CA SER A 367 -12.85 -27.94 9.82
C SER A 367 -11.38 -28.03 10.26
N GLY A 368 -10.72 -29.17 10.02
CA GLY A 368 -9.28 -29.33 10.27
C GLY A 368 -8.41 -28.48 9.35
N ALA A 369 -8.73 -28.46 8.04
CA ALA A 369 -8.03 -27.65 7.06
C ALA A 369 -8.20 -26.15 7.31
N LEU A 370 -9.40 -25.70 7.70
CA LEU A 370 -9.68 -24.32 8.05
C LEU A 370 -8.91 -23.87 9.29
N LEU A 371 -8.83 -24.72 10.31
CA LEU A 371 -8.01 -24.46 11.50
C LEU A 371 -6.52 -24.38 11.17
N GLN A 372 -6.02 -25.26 10.29
CA GLN A 372 -4.65 -25.23 9.84
C GLN A 372 -4.35 -23.93 9.06
N ILE A 373 -5.22 -23.51 8.15
CA ILE A 373 -5.10 -22.24 7.41
C ILE A 373 -5.00 -21.06 8.39
N PHE A 374 -5.82 -21.06 9.44
CA PHE A 374 -5.78 -20.04 10.47
C PHE A 374 -4.43 -20.01 11.18
N GLN A 375 -3.97 -21.16 11.68
CA GLN A 375 -2.73 -21.29 12.45
C GLN A 375 -1.51 -20.90 11.60
N GLU A 376 -1.43 -21.33 10.35
CA GLU A 376 -0.36 -20.98 9.42
C GLU A 376 -0.35 -19.48 9.11
N SER A 377 -1.51 -18.87 8.92
CA SER A 377 -1.63 -17.44 8.64
C SER A 377 -1.18 -16.59 9.84
N VAL A 378 -1.56 -16.99 11.05
CA VAL A 378 -1.11 -16.33 12.30
C VAL A 378 0.40 -16.47 12.48
N LYS A 379 0.96 -17.66 12.23
CA LYS A 379 2.41 -17.91 12.34
C LYS A 379 3.21 -17.06 11.36
N GLU A 380 2.79 -16.99 10.10
CA GLU A 380 3.44 -16.19 9.06
C GLU A 380 3.46 -14.71 9.43
N ARG A 381 2.32 -14.20 9.89
CA ARG A 381 2.23 -12.82 10.33
C ARG A 381 3.13 -12.53 11.54
N LEU A 382 3.12 -13.38 12.56
CA LEU A 382 3.98 -13.22 13.72
C LEU A 382 5.47 -13.19 13.34
N ALA A 383 5.87 -14.01 12.38
CA ALA A 383 7.23 -14.01 11.87
C ALA A 383 7.61 -12.67 11.21
N LEU A 384 6.68 -12.07 10.43
CA LEU A 384 6.91 -10.74 9.83
C LEU A 384 6.98 -9.66 10.92
N VAL A 385 6.06 -9.67 11.90
CA VAL A 385 6.07 -8.73 13.03
C VAL A 385 7.37 -8.83 13.83
N GLN A 386 7.88 -10.04 14.07
CA GLN A 386 9.14 -10.24 14.78
C GLN A 386 10.33 -9.63 14.02
N ARG A 387 10.40 -9.82 12.68
CA ARG A 387 11.43 -9.18 11.86
C ARG A 387 11.35 -7.66 11.92
N ILE A 388 10.15 -7.10 11.82
CA ILE A 388 9.91 -5.65 11.92
C ILE A 388 10.34 -5.12 13.28
N ASN A 389 9.97 -5.78 14.38
CA ASN A 389 10.34 -5.35 15.72
C ASN A 389 11.86 -5.39 15.99
N GLN A 390 12.60 -6.27 15.32
CA GLN A 390 14.06 -6.32 15.40
C GLN A 390 14.74 -5.13 14.69
N LEU A 391 14.02 -4.42 13.82
CA LEU A 391 14.51 -3.22 13.13
C LEU A 391 14.32 -1.95 13.97
N SER A 392 13.48 -1.99 15.01
CA SER A 392 13.28 -0.87 15.92
C SER A 392 14.52 -0.73 16.81
N PRO A 393 15.17 0.43 16.90
CA PRO A 393 16.17 0.65 17.93
C PRO A 393 15.48 0.54 19.29
N SER A 394 16.04 -0.31 20.16
CA SER A 394 15.69 -0.44 21.59
C SER A 394 16.00 0.86 22.35
#